data_671c4c5d2d0d3e831c353db5ce93c92a
#
_entry.id   671c4c5d2d0d3e831c353db5ce93c92a
#
_cell.length_a   1.000
_cell.length_b   1.000
_cell.length_c   1.000
_cell.angle_alpha   90.00
_cell.angle_beta   90.00
_cell.angle_gamma   90.00
#
_symmetry.space_group_name_H-M   'P 1'
#
loop_
_entity.id
_entity.type
_entity.pdbx_description
1 polymer ?
#
loop_
_entity_poly.entity_id
_entity_poly.type
_entity_poly.pdbx_seq_one_letter_code
_entity_poly.pdbx_strand_id
1 'polypeptide(L)'
;LAYGEDPTPIEDLNELKKDTRYYYLLNYRLVGESTFKTSPEYTFHTQRSVGMPFTFTIEADEHLYDKKGIRSMYQVTLNNQALDKPDFMLSLGDIFGDDHNPFEITSDELDELHKDYRPYLGSICHSIPFYVCLGNHEGENDYYFNKIPENNLCVWGTQWRKFYYPNPYPNGFYTGNKDFEPYGIGNPENYFAWTW
;
A
#
# COMPACT_ATOMS: atom_id res chain seq x y z
N LEU A 1 11.97 -5.13 11.32
CA LEU A 1 11.87 -3.99 10.42
C LEU A 1 11.97 -2.73 11.25
N ALA A 2 12.98 -1.92 11.04
CA ALA A 2 13.03 -0.60 11.61
C ALA A 2 11.99 0.26 10.87
N TYR A 3 10.99 0.74 11.56
CA TYR A 3 10.17 1.83 11.06
C TYR A 3 11.11 3.03 10.91
N GLY A 4 11.30 3.52 9.71
CA GLY A 4 11.87 4.82 9.50
C GLY A 4 13.09 4.93 8.59
N GLU A 5 13.82 3.88 8.30
CA GLU A 5 15.03 4.00 7.46
C GLU A 5 15.17 2.90 6.39
N ASP A 6 14.46 1.79 6.54
CA ASP A 6 14.52 0.69 5.57
C ASP A 6 13.21 0.58 4.79
N PRO A 7 13.27 0.40 3.47
CA PRO A 7 12.08 0.21 2.65
C PRO A 7 11.30 -1.03 3.12
N THR A 8 10.00 -1.04 2.87
CA THR A 8 9.19 -2.24 3.05
C THR A 8 9.87 -3.38 2.28
N PRO A 9 10.27 -4.48 2.93
CA PRO A 9 10.91 -5.56 2.24
C PRO A 9 9.93 -6.18 1.24
N ILE A 10 10.34 -6.22 0.00
CA ILE A 10 9.60 -6.86 -1.09
C ILE A 10 10.27 -8.21 -1.32
N GLU A 11 9.50 -9.28 -1.16
CA GLU A 11 9.92 -10.64 -1.42
C GLU A 11 9.08 -11.20 -2.56
N ASP A 12 9.72 -11.49 -3.68
CA ASP A 12 9.07 -12.16 -4.79
C ASP A 12 8.91 -13.65 -4.48
N LEU A 13 7.67 -14.07 -4.24
CA LEU A 13 7.35 -15.48 -4.06
C LEU A 13 7.14 -16.14 -5.43
N ASN A 14 8.10 -16.94 -5.83
CA ASN A 14 8.07 -17.65 -7.10
C ASN A 14 7.54 -19.09 -6.94
N GLU A 15 7.13 -19.70 -8.05
CA GLU A 15 6.71 -21.11 -8.14
C GLU A 15 5.47 -21.44 -7.29
N LEU A 16 4.65 -20.47 -6.98
CA LEU A 16 3.39 -20.71 -6.28
C LEU A 16 2.40 -21.45 -7.19
N LYS A 17 1.71 -22.43 -6.62
CA LYS A 17 0.61 -23.12 -7.31
C LYS A 17 -0.61 -22.22 -7.40
N LYS A 18 -1.33 -22.28 -8.51
CA LYS A 18 -2.62 -21.59 -8.69
C LYS A 18 -3.66 -22.18 -7.74
N ASP A 19 -4.67 -21.37 -7.43
CA ASP A 19 -5.84 -21.73 -6.62
C ASP A 19 -5.46 -22.44 -5.32
N THR A 20 -4.47 -21.91 -4.64
CA THR A 20 -3.88 -22.53 -3.44
C THR A 20 -3.79 -21.52 -2.31
N ARG A 21 -4.26 -21.93 -1.14
CA ARG A 21 -4.05 -21.17 0.10
C ARG A 21 -2.68 -21.46 0.66
N TYR A 22 -1.92 -20.41 0.91
CA TYR A 22 -0.62 -20.46 1.54
C TYR A 22 -0.70 -19.87 2.95
N TYR A 23 0.16 -20.34 3.82
CA TYR A 23 0.30 -19.87 5.20
C TYR A 23 1.74 -19.43 5.41
N TYR A 24 1.91 -18.35 6.16
CA TYR A 24 3.24 -17.81 6.42
C TYR A 24 3.35 -17.22 7.83
N LEU A 25 4.59 -17.13 8.30
CA LEU A 25 4.99 -16.51 9.56
C LEU A 25 6.09 -15.50 9.28
N LEU A 26 6.05 -14.37 9.96
CA LEU A 26 7.11 -13.40 9.95
C LEU A 26 7.99 -13.60 11.20
N ASN A 27 9.27 -13.79 11.00
CA ASN A 27 10.24 -13.75 12.08
C ASN A 27 10.97 -12.40 12.02
N TYR A 28 10.86 -11.62 13.06
CA TYR A 28 11.38 -10.26 13.12
C TYR A 28 12.06 -9.99 14.46
N ARG A 29 12.99 -9.04 14.47
CA ARG A 29 13.61 -8.52 15.69
C ARG A 29 13.90 -7.03 15.52
N LEU A 30 13.91 -6.29 16.60
CA LEU A 30 14.37 -4.90 16.59
C LEU A 30 15.88 -4.85 16.46
N VAL A 31 16.37 -3.75 15.93
CA VAL A 31 17.82 -3.49 15.86
C VAL A 31 18.39 -3.53 17.28
N GLY A 32 19.46 -4.30 17.47
CA GLY A 32 20.10 -4.50 18.77
C GLY A 32 19.51 -5.64 19.62
N GLU A 33 18.36 -6.23 19.28
CA GLU A 33 17.86 -7.43 19.93
C GLU A 33 18.58 -8.69 19.35
N SER A 34 18.83 -9.69 20.21
CA SER A 34 19.41 -10.96 19.81
C SER A 34 18.35 -12.02 19.48
N THR A 35 17.11 -11.83 19.95
CA THR A 35 16.04 -12.82 19.88
C THR A 35 15.00 -12.39 18.83
N PHE A 36 14.65 -13.34 17.95
CA PHE A 36 13.55 -13.16 17.02
C PHE A 36 12.20 -13.38 17.72
N LYS A 37 11.23 -12.55 17.34
CA LYS A 37 9.81 -12.72 17.62
C LYS A 37 9.14 -13.29 16.39
N THR A 38 8.11 -14.10 16.57
CA THR A 38 7.33 -14.68 15.47
C THR A 38 5.93 -14.08 15.49
N SER A 39 5.44 -13.70 14.33
CA SER A 39 4.06 -13.22 14.15
C SER A 39 3.06 -14.35 14.39
N PRO A 40 1.77 -14.04 14.54
CA PRO A 40 0.71 -15.00 14.26
C PRO A 40 0.85 -15.60 12.85
N GLU A 41 0.22 -16.75 12.63
CA GLU A 41 0.12 -17.33 11.28
C GLU A 41 -0.83 -16.47 10.43
N TYR A 42 -0.35 -16.09 9.26
CA TYR A 42 -1.09 -15.35 8.25
C TYR A 42 -1.29 -16.23 7.01
N THR A 43 -2.19 -15.81 6.15
CA THR A 43 -2.54 -16.60 4.96
C THR A 43 -2.81 -15.69 3.76
N PHE A 44 -2.63 -16.21 2.57
CA PHE A 44 -3.14 -15.61 1.34
C PHE A 44 -3.57 -16.71 0.37
N HIS A 45 -4.38 -16.36 -0.61
CA HIS A 45 -4.79 -17.28 -1.65
C HIS A 45 -4.25 -16.79 -3.01
N THR A 46 -3.65 -17.70 -3.76
CA THR A 46 -3.21 -17.39 -5.13
C THR A 46 -4.40 -17.28 -6.08
N GLN A 47 -4.18 -16.69 -7.26
CA GLN A 47 -5.19 -16.53 -8.30
C GLN A 47 -6.06 -17.78 -8.46
N ARG A 48 -7.38 -17.60 -8.48
CA ARG A 48 -8.35 -18.68 -8.65
C ARG A 48 -8.20 -19.35 -10.01
N SER A 49 -8.59 -20.60 -10.09
CA SER A 49 -8.66 -21.32 -11.36
C SER A 49 -9.70 -20.69 -12.28
N VAL A 50 -9.45 -20.74 -13.60
CA VAL A 50 -10.37 -20.19 -14.60
C VAL A 50 -11.79 -20.74 -14.41
N GLY A 51 -12.78 -19.84 -14.33
CA GLY A 51 -14.17 -20.19 -14.14
C GLY A 51 -14.61 -20.36 -12.69
N MET A 52 -13.68 -20.27 -11.74
CA MET A 52 -14.02 -20.28 -10.31
C MET A 52 -14.45 -18.87 -9.85
N PRO A 53 -15.42 -18.77 -8.95
CA PRO A 53 -15.78 -17.48 -8.37
C PRO A 53 -14.68 -16.94 -7.48
N PHE A 54 -14.54 -15.63 -7.46
CA PHE A 54 -13.67 -14.90 -6.52
C PHE A 54 -14.43 -13.70 -5.95
N THR A 55 -13.94 -13.22 -4.82
CA THR A 55 -14.51 -12.05 -4.12
C THR A 55 -13.43 -11.00 -3.98
N PHE A 56 -13.78 -9.75 -4.20
CA PHE A 56 -12.92 -8.62 -3.86
C PHE A 56 -13.74 -7.51 -3.21
N THR A 57 -13.08 -6.69 -2.41
CA THR A 57 -13.68 -5.51 -1.80
C THR A 57 -13.06 -4.25 -2.39
N ILE A 58 -13.84 -3.18 -2.37
CA ILE A 58 -13.41 -1.86 -2.83
C ILE A 58 -13.72 -0.86 -1.73
N GLU A 59 -12.78 0.03 -1.49
CA GLU A 59 -12.98 1.20 -0.64
C GLU A 59 -12.38 2.44 -1.30
N ALA A 60 -12.71 3.61 -0.79
CA ALA A 60 -12.18 4.90 -1.20
C ALA A 60 -12.49 5.96 -0.15
N ASP A 61 -11.74 7.04 -0.17
CA ASP A 61 -12.11 8.30 0.50
C ASP A 61 -12.29 8.20 2.01
N GLU A 62 -11.51 7.42 2.73
CA GLU A 62 -11.62 7.33 4.18
C GLU A 62 -11.16 8.58 4.92
N HIS A 63 -10.35 9.44 4.27
CA HIS A 63 -10.01 10.79 4.70
C HIS A 63 -9.67 10.93 6.20
N LEU A 64 -8.89 10.02 6.76
CA LEU A 64 -8.54 10.05 8.19
C LEU A 64 -7.61 11.21 8.56
N TYR A 65 -6.80 11.66 7.60
CA TYR A 65 -5.79 12.70 7.77
C TYR A 65 -6.41 14.10 7.90
N ASP A 66 -7.50 14.39 7.23
CA ASP A 66 -8.17 15.70 7.24
C ASP A 66 -9.29 15.81 8.29
N LYS A 67 -9.39 14.80 9.15
CA LYS A 67 -10.39 14.72 10.24
C LYS A 67 -11.85 14.64 9.78
N LYS A 68 -12.10 14.38 8.49
CA LYS A 68 -13.45 14.09 7.99
C LYS A 68 -13.82 12.64 8.23
N GLY A 69 -12.86 11.72 8.09
CA GLY A 69 -13.02 10.33 8.43
C GLY A 69 -12.98 10.06 9.93
N ILE A 70 -13.68 9.03 10.36
CA ILE A 70 -13.72 8.59 11.76
C ILE A 70 -12.94 7.29 11.89
N ARG A 71 -11.78 7.34 12.54
CA ARG A 71 -10.84 6.21 12.69
C ARG A 71 -11.50 4.93 13.23
N SER A 72 -12.39 5.06 14.23
CA SER A 72 -13.10 3.88 14.76
C SER A 72 -14.09 3.28 13.78
N MET A 73 -14.71 4.09 12.91
CA MET A 73 -15.59 3.60 11.85
C MET A 73 -14.79 2.93 10.73
N TYR A 74 -13.64 3.49 10.39
CA TYR A 74 -12.73 2.86 9.42
C TYR A 74 -12.32 1.45 9.87
N GLN A 75 -11.96 1.28 11.13
CA GLN A 75 -11.68 -0.06 11.67
C GLN A 75 -12.88 -1.01 11.56
N VAL A 76 -14.10 -0.52 11.77
CA VAL A 76 -15.32 -1.34 11.57
C VAL A 76 -15.49 -1.72 10.10
N THR A 77 -15.25 -0.78 9.19
CA THR A 77 -15.29 -1.04 7.73
C THR A 77 -14.31 -2.14 7.35
N LEU A 78 -13.06 -2.03 7.78
CA LEU A 78 -12.03 -3.03 7.50
C LEU A 78 -12.40 -4.41 8.08
N ASN A 79 -12.91 -4.45 9.30
CA ASN A 79 -13.37 -5.70 9.91
C ASN A 79 -14.52 -6.34 9.11
N ASN A 80 -15.46 -5.55 8.61
CA ASN A 80 -16.54 -6.04 7.76
C ASN A 80 -16.01 -6.58 6.43
N GLN A 81 -15.07 -5.88 5.79
CA GLN A 81 -14.42 -6.37 4.58
C GLN A 81 -13.72 -7.73 4.83
N ALA A 82 -13.04 -7.88 5.96
CA ALA A 82 -12.40 -9.15 6.32
C ALA A 82 -13.40 -10.31 6.50
N LEU A 83 -14.62 -10.02 6.98
CA LEU A 83 -15.68 -11.03 7.12
C LEU A 83 -16.14 -11.60 5.77
N ASP A 84 -16.08 -10.81 4.71
CA ASP A 84 -16.41 -11.24 3.34
C ASP A 84 -15.32 -12.17 2.76
N LYS A 85 -14.18 -12.29 3.42
CA LYS A 85 -13.04 -13.14 3.02
C LYS A 85 -12.61 -12.92 1.57
N PRO A 86 -12.33 -11.69 1.17
CA PRO A 86 -12.00 -11.38 -0.20
C PRO A 86 -10.66 -12.01 -0.59
N ASP A 87 -10.52 -12.30 -1.88
CA ASP A 87 -9.25 -12.73 -2.47
C ASP A 87 -8.26 -11.58 -2.57
N PHE A 88 -8.76 -10.35 -2.70
CA PHE A 88 -7.97 -9.12 -2.64
C PHE A 88 -8.88 -7.91 -2.35
N MET A 89 -8.25 -6.80 -1.99
CA MET A 89 -8.87 -5.52 -1.71
C MET A 89 -8.28 -4.44 -2.61
N LEU A 90 -9.13 -3.58 -3.14
CA LEU A 90 -8.77 -2.41 -3.91
C LEU A 90 -9.13 -1.15 -3.14
N SER A 91 -8.19 -0.24 -2.98
CA SER A 91 -8.50 1.13 -2.66
C SER A 91 -8.47 1.98 -3.93
N LEU A 92 -9.47 2.85 -4.09
CA LEU A 92 -9.54 3.80 -5.20
C LEU A 92 -8.85 5.12 -4.89
N GLY A 93 -8.12 5.16 -3.77
CA GLY A 93 -7.31 6.31 -3.39
C GLY A 93 -8.01 7.26 -2.42
N ASP A 94 -7.42 8.45 -2.30
CA ASP A 94 -7.71 9.46 -1.30
C ASP A 94 -7.46 8.96 0.14
N ILE A 95 -6.33 8.25 0.28
CA ILE A 95 -5.90 7.63 1.54
C ILE A 95 -4.75 8.41 2.18
N PHE A 96 -3.65 8.61 1.46
CA PHE A 96 -2.34 8.97 2.03
C PHE A 96 -1.94 10.42 1.82
N GLY A 97 -2.66 11.18 1.04
CA GLY A 97 -2.28 12.53 0.70
C GLY A 97 -2.91 13.57 1.61
N ASP A 98 -2.32 14.74 1.64
CA ASP A 98 -2.93 15.96 2.14
C ASP A 98 -2.63 17.09 1.17
N ASP A 99 -3.54 17.32 0.24
CA ASP A 99 -3.45 18.40 -0.74
C ASP A 99 -4.16 19.68 -0.28
N HIS A 100 -4.68 19.75 0.95
CA HIS A 100 -5.31 20.96 1.47
C HIS A 100 -4.30 22.09 1.66
N ASN A 101 -3.06 21.75 2.00
CA ASN A 101 -1.95 22.68 2.11
C ASN A 101 -0.72 22.21 1.31
N PRO A 102 -0.85 21.99 -0.01
CA PRO A 102 0.17 21.29 -0.81
C PRO A 102 1.52 22.00 -0.87
N PHE A 103 1.58 23.29 -0.55
CA PHE A 103 2.81 24.10 -0.53
C PHE A 103 3.39 24.28 0.87
N GLU A 104 2.71 23.83 1.90
CA GLU A 104 3.12 23.99 3.30
C GLU A 104 3.48 22.64 3.94
N ILE A 105 2.90 21.53 3.47
CA ILE A 105 3.19 20.19 3.98
C ILE A 105 4.67 19.84 3.77
N THR A 106 5.23 19.14 4.72
CA THR A 106 6.61 18.67 4.69
C THR A 106 6.70 17.18 4.36
N SER A 107 7.88 16.73 3.95
CA SER A 107 8.14 15.30 3.73
C SER A 107 7.93 14.47 4.99
N ASP A 108 8.31 15.00 6.17
CA ASP A 108 8.16 14.31 7.46
C ASP A 108 6.68 14.15 7.83
N GLU A 109 5.84 15.15 7.55
CA GLU A 109 4.40 15.06 7.78
C GLU A 109 3.75 14.02 6.88
N LEU A 110 4.17 13.92 5.62
CA LEU A 110 3.72 12.86 4.71
C LEU A 110 4.17 11.46 5.18
N ASP A 111 5.40 11.34 5.67
CA ASP A 111 5.90 10.10 6.27
C ASP A 111 5.01 9.64 7.43
N GLU A 112 4.75 10.52 8.39
CA GLU A 112 3.88 10.21 9.53
C GLU A 112 2.46 9.85 9.10
N LEU A 113 1.93 10.53 8.10
CA LEU A 113 0.61 10.25 7.55
C LEU A 113 0.53 8.82 6.98
N HIS A 114 1.50 8.41 6.19
CA HIS A 114 1.55 7.05 5.66
C HIS A 114 1.71 6.00 6.77
N LYS A 115 2.48 6.28 7.81
CA LYS A 115 2.63 5.41 8.99
C LYS A 115 1.32 5.24 9.75
N ASP A 116 0.53 6.30 9.88
CA ASP A 116 -0.73 6.31 10.63
C ASP A 116 -1.76 5.30 10.08
N TYR A 117 -1.72 4.99 8.79
CA TYR A 117 -2.60 4.00 8.17
C TYR A 117 -2.14 2.55 8.39
N ARG A 118 -0.86 2.31 8.68
CA ARG A 118 -0.30 0.97 8.80
C ARG A 118 -1.03 0.06 9.82
N PRO A 119 -1.37 0.52 11.03
CA PRO A 119 -2.12 -0.30 11.98
C PRO A 119 -3.50 -0.70 11.47
N TYR A 120 -4.20 0.19 10.77
CA TYR A 120 -5.53 -0.09 10.22
C TYR A 120 -5.44 -1.12 9.10
N LEU A 121 -4.75 -0.81 8.03
CA LEU A 121 -4.57 -1.72 6.90
C LEU A 121 -3.90 -3.04 7.34
N GLY A 122 -2.90 -2.98 8.19
CA GLY A 122 -2.23 -4.15 8.74
C GLY A 122 -3.14 -5.07 9.54
N SER A 123 -4.29 -4.60 10.04
CA SER A 123 -5.23 -5.43 10.78
C SER A 123 -5.92 -6.50 9.90
N ILE A 124 -5.98 -6.30 8.58
CA ILE A 124 -6.57 -7.24 7.63
C ILE A 124 -5.65 -7.59 6.45
N CYS A 125 -4.84 -6.65 5.99
CA CYS A 125 -4.00 -6.83 4.79
C CYS A 125 -2.80 -7.77 5.03
N HIS A 126 -2.57 -8.23 6.24
CA HIS A 126 -1.67 -9.36 6.49
C HIS A 126 -2.17 -10.66 5.81
N SER A 127 -3.45 -10.77 5.47
CA SER A 127 -4.03 -11.96 4.84
C SER A 127 -4.89 -11.64 3.61
N ILE A 128 -5.04 -10.39 3.27
CA ILE A 128 -5.79 -9.90 2.11
C ILE A 128 -4.85 -9.02 1.28
N PRO A 129 -4.45 -9.44 0.07
CA PRO A 129 -3.66 -8.60 -0.82
C PRO A 129 -4.33 -7.25 -1.05
N PHE A 130 -3.56 -6.18 -0.93
CA PHE A 130 -4.04 -4.81 -1.01
C PHE A 130 -3.42 -4.10 -2.21
N TYR A 131 -4.24 -3.45 -3.02
CA TYR A 131 -3.84 -2.68 -4.18
C TYR A 131 -4.39 -1.26 -4.09
N VAL A 132 -3.58 -0.28 -4.43
CA VAL A 132 -3.94 1.14 -4.36
C VAL A 132 -4.05 1.72 -5.78
N CYS A 133 -5.21 2.27 -6.10
CA CYS A 133 -5.33 3.25 -7.18
C CYS A 133 -5.07 4.64 -6.58
N LEU A 134 -4.44 5.53 -7.35
CA LEU A 134 -4.18 6.88 -6.87
C LEU A 134 -5.43 7.74 -7.03
N GLY A 135 -5.87 8.35 -5.96
CA GLY A 135 -6.85 9.44 -5.97
C GLY A 135 -6.17 10.79 -6.18
N ASN A 136 -6.93 11.86 -6.10
CA ASN A 136 -6.37 13.22 -6.26
C ASN A 136 -5.70 13.73 -4.97
N HIS A 137 -6.01 13.15 -3.82
CA HIS A 137 -5.46 13.56 -2.54
C HIS A 137 -4.13 12.88 -2.17
N GLU A 138 -3.64 11.91 -2.94
CA GLU A 138 -2.31 11.33 -2.72
C GLU A 138 -1.17 12.31 -2.95
N GLY A 139 -1.47 13.48 -3.54
CA GLY A 139 -0.47 14.51 -3.81
C GLY A 139 0.50 14.19 -4.94
N GLU A 140 0.31 13.06 -5.64
CA GLU A 140 1.16 12.63 -6.75
C GLU A 140 0.79 13.28 -8.09
N ASN A 141 -0.13 14.27 -8.09
CA ASN A 141 -0.53 15.02 -9.26
C ASN A 141 0.53 16.06 -9.64
N ASP A 142 0.97 16.07 -10.87
CA ASP A 142 2.05 16.93 -11.36
C ASP A 142 1.71 18.42 -11.33
N TYR A 143 0.44 18.82 -11.24
CA TYR A 143 0.07 20.23 -11.14
C TYR A 143 0.48 20.89 -9.81
N TYR A 144 0.80 20.10 -8.78
CA TYR A 144 1.49 20.56 -7.56
C TYR A 144 3.01 20.62 -7.71
N PHE A 145 3.53 20.20 -8.86
CA PHE A 145 4.97 20.16 -9.08
C PHE A 145 5.53 21.56 -9.32
N ASN A 146 6.26 22.06 -8.37
CA ASN A 146 6.89 23.40 -8.40
C ASN A 146 8.32 23.39 -9.00
N LYS A 147 8.78 22.26 -9.55
CA LYS A 147 10.11 22.05 -10.14
C LYS A 147 11.29 22.18 -9.16
N ILE A 148 11.04 22.10 -7.89
CA ILE A 148 12.06 22.03 -6.83
C ILE A 148 11.88 20.68 -6.11
N PRO A 149 12.58 19.62 -6.55
CA PRO A 149 12.35 18.25 -6.06
C PRO A 149 12.57 18.08 -4.56
N GLU A 150 13.50 18.86 -4.00
CA GLU A 150 13.85 18.82 -2.58
C GLU A 150 12.72 19.38 -1.68
N ASN A 151 11.73 20.03 -2.27
CA ASN A 151 10.61 20.62 -1.55
C ASN A 151 9.33 20.48 -2.39
N ASN A 152 8.87 19.24 -2.60
CA ASN A 152 7.80 18.97 -3.56
C ASN A 152 6.89 17.81 -3.13
N LEU A 153 5.62 18.13 -2.93
CA LEU A 153 4.58 17.17 -2.52
C LEU A 153 4.49 15.96 -3.49
N CYS A 154 4.54 16.19 -4.80
CA CYS A 154 4.38 15.12 -5.78
C CYS A 154 5.53 14.11 -5.71
N VAL A 155 6.74 14.58 -5.46
CA VAL A 155 7.93 13.72 -5.30
C VAL A 155 7.84 12.93 -3.98
N TRP A 156 7.56 13.62 -2.88
CA TRP A 156 7.48 12.99 -1.56
C TRP A 156 6.32 12.01 -1.46
N GLY A 157 5.14 12.37 -1.96
CA GLY A 157 3.97 11.49 -1.98
C GLY A 157 4.27 10.17 -2.68
N THR A 158 4.85 10.24 -3.89
CA THR A 158 5.26 9.04 -4.63
C THR A 158 6.30 8.22 -3.85
N GLN A 159 7.32 8.88 -3.28
CA GLN A 159 8.39 8.19 -2.54
C GLN A 159 7.84 7.48 -1.30
N TRP A 160 7.04 8.15 -0.46
CA TRP A 160 6.50 7.57 0.75
C TRP A 160 5.46 6.49 0.48
N ARG A 161 4.59 6.68 -0.53
CA ARG A 161 3.67 5.62 -0.95
C ARG A 161 4.44 4.36 -1.37
N LYS A 162 5.42 4.49 -2.25
CA LYS A 162 6.24 3.35 -2.67
C LYS A 162 6.98 2.69 -1.51
N PHE A 163 7.41 3.48 -0.54
CA PHE A 163 8.11 2.98 0.64
C PHE A 163 7.21 2.12 1.54
N TYR A 164 5.97 2.55 1.79
CA TYR A 164 5.06 1.88 2.72
C TYR A 164 4.04 0.97 2.06
N TYR A 165 3.62 1.31 0.85
CA TYR A 165 2.54 0.67 0.10
C TYR A 165 2.94 0.47 -1.37
N PRO A 166 3.97 -0.37 -1.62
CA PRO A 166 4.41 -0.63 -2.98
C PRO A 166 3.29 -1.26 -3.80
N ASN A 167 3.08 -0.73 -4.99
CA ASN A 167 2.17 -1.27 -5.98
C ASN A 167 2.92 -2.19 -6.94
N PRO A 168 2.21 -3.05 -7.67
CA PRO A 168 2.82 -3.85 -8.71
C PRO A 168 3.50 -3.01 -9.79
N TYR A 169 4.63 -3.50 -10.28
CA TYR A 169 5.29 -3.01 -11.47
C TYR A 169 5.34 -4.12 -12.55
N PRO A 170 5.57 -3.79 -13.83
CA PRO A 170 5.57 -4.79 -14.89
C PRO A 170 6.64 -5.87 -14.68
N ASN A 171 6.21 -7.13 -14.52
CA ASN A 171 7.08 -8.27 -14.26
C ASN A 171 6.69 -9.53 -15.07
N GLY A 172 5.74 -9.39 -16.00
CA GLY A 172 5.22 -10.50 -16.80
C GLY A 172 3.85 -10.99 -16.36
N PHE A 173 3.55 -10.98 -15.07
CA PHE A 173 2.18 -11.18 -14.53
C PHE A 173 1.41 -9.86 -14.54
N TYR A 174 2.02 -8.82 -13.99
CA TYR A 174 1.48 -7.46 -14.06
C TYR A 174 1.98 -6.75 -15.32
N THR A 175 1.09 -5.97 -15.92
CA THR A 175 1.42 -4.94 -16.93
C THR A 175 1.15 -3.57 -16.33
N GLY A 176 1.74 -2.51 -16.89
CA GLY A 176 1.55 -1.15 -16.36
C GLY A 176 2.62 -0.19 -16.83
N ASN A 177 2.86 0.84 -16.04
CA ASN A 177 3.84 1.85 -16.36
C ASN A 177 5.27 1.28 -16.38
N LYS A 178 6.01 1.58 -17.45
CA LYS A 178 7.42 1.20 -17.61
C LYS A 178 8.36 2.40 -17.59
N ASP A 179 7.80 3.59 -17.51
CA ASP A 179 8.59 4.81 -17.50
C ASP A 179 9.34 4.96 -16.18
N PHE A 180 10.43 5.68 -16.23
CA PHE A 180 11.21 6.03 -15.04
C PHE A 180 11.12 7.53 -14.83
N GLU A 181 10.63 7.90 -13.66
CA GLU A 181 10.57 9.27 -13.23
C GLU A 181 11.85 9.71 -12.52
N PRO A 182 12.24 10.99 -12.64
CA PRO A 182 13.42 11.52 -11.99
C PRO A 182 13.28 11.60 -10.47
N TYR A 183 14.24 12.25 -9.83
CA TYR A 183 14.25 12.60 -8.39
C TYR A 183 14.23 11.40 -7.45
N GLY A 184 14.81 10.28 -7.90
CA GLY A 184 14.87 9.06 -7.10
C GLY A 184 13.58 8.23 -7.07
N ILE A 185 12.56 8.64 -7.83
CA ILE A 185 11.29 7.91 -7.90
C ILE A 185 11.47 6.57 -8.62
N GLY A 186 12.20 6.55 -9.75
CA GLY A 186 12.29 5.36 -10.59
C GLY A 186 10.96 5.04 -11.25
N ASN A 187 10.55 3.77 -11.29
CA ASN A 187 9.22 3.43 -11.76
C ASN A 187 8.19 3.91 -10.71
N PRO A 188 7.21 4.75 -11.07
CA PRO A 188 6.28 5.33 -10.09
C PRO A 188 5.22 4.36 -9.59
N GLU A 189 5.04 3.18 -10.20
CA GLU A 189 4.04 2.18 -9.78
C GLU A 189 2.62 2.77 -9.67
N ASN A 190 2.29 3.67 -10.58
CA ASN A 190 1.09 4.50 -10.50
C ASN A 190 -0.12 3.92 -11.24
N TYR A 191 0.09 3.01 -12.19
CA TYR A 191 -0.96 2.21 -12.79
C TYR A 191 -0.45 0.84 -13.22
N PHE A 192 -1.30 -0.13 -13.10
CA PHE A 192 -0.99 -1.53 -13.41
C PHE A 192 -2.27 -2.27 -13.81
N ALA A 193 -2.09 -3.43 -14.44
CA ALA A 193 -3.18 -4.34 -14.75
C ALA A 193 -2.72 -5.79 -14.61
N TRP A 194 -3.65 -6.65 -14.25
CA TRP A 194 -3.48 -8.09 -14.21
C TRP A 194 -4.81 -8.80 -14.52
N THR A 195 -4.76 -10.09 -14.72
CA THR A 195 -5.95 -10.93 -14.85
C THR A 195 -6.06 -11.83 -13.63
N TRP A 196 -7.23 -11.84 -13.01
CA TRP A 196 -7.51 -12.67 -11.85
C TRP A 196 -8.39 -13.86 -12.22
#